data_b41656613baaf63d5e7827221128646f
#
_entry.id   b41656613baaf63d5e7827221128646f
#
_cell.length_a   1.000
_cell.length_b   1.000
_cell.length_c   1.000
_cell.angle_alpha   90.00
_cell.angle_beta   90.00
_cell.angle_gamma   90.00
#
_symmetry.space_group_name_H-M   'P 1'
#
loop_
_entity.id
_entity.type
_entity.pdbx_description
1 polymer ?
#
loop_
_entity_poly.entity_id
_entity_poly.type
_entity_poly.pdbx_seq_one_letter_code
_entity_poly.pdbx_strand_id
1 'polypeptide(L)'
;TIAHGCSFTRYGWPCWPKFVPWFNGNIRMINKGRSGSGNETISRAAINSAMKHDMIEHMYIMWSGTDRYEVITKDRIADEREGRATYYVWDDDCQWSTWYGGHPEKDKHEYYRRHFWNEEHQYYRTLEHIHRTQLFLDKKRIPYTMMIFNNYVLRDNYYSESEQELYNNIDWTKFLFYKGRKGLWEFAEDNYKEYYIPGESHPPPIAHYHWVKDIMFQSEVLCKEDEYNK
;
A
#
# COMPACT_ATOMS: atom_id res chain seq x y z
N THR A 1 -15.16 -4.70 6.64
CA THR A 1 -14.02 -3.83 6.32
C THR A 1 -12.86 -4.65 5.75
N ILE A 2 -12.15 -4.15 4.75
CA ILE A 2 -11.06 -4.85 4.05
C ILE A 2 -9.80 -3.96 4.02
N ALA A 3 -8.62 -4.58 4.23
CA ALA A 3 -7.31 -3.93 4.10
C ALA A 3 -6.50 -4.51 2.95
N HIS A 4 -5.89 -3.67 2.13
CA HIS A 4 -4.97 -4.01 1.05
C HIS A 4 -3.61 -3.31 1.23
N GLY A 5 -2.55 -3.90 0.72
CA GLY A 5 -1.21 -3.35 0.78
C GLY A 5 -0.11 -4.42 0.65
N CYS A 6 1.13 -3.99 0.88
CA CYS A 6 2.33 -4.83 0.81
C CYS A 6 2.69 -5.48 2.17
N SER A 7 3.99 -5.72 2.40
CA SER A 7 4.51 -6.25 3.68
C SER A 7 4.23 -5.35 4.88
N PHE A 8 4.06 -4.04 4.70
CA PHE A 8 3.64 -3.11 5.76
C PHE A 8 2.19 -3.32 6.19
N THR A 9 1.40 -4.04 5.41
CA THR A 9 0.02 -4.41 5.73
C THR A 9 -0.08 -5.83 6.26
N ARG A 10 0.82 -6.73 5.82
CA ARG A 10 0.88 -8.13 6.26
C ARG A 10 2.32 -8.63 6.26
N TYR A 11 2.82 -8.92 7.44
CA TYR A 11 4.18 -9.40 7.67
C TYR A 11 4.22 -10.57 8.66
N GLY A 12 5.42 -10.99 9.09
CA GLY A 12 5.65 -12.04 10.08
C GLY A 12 5.16 -11.72 11.49
N TRP A 13 4.76 -10.47 11.76
CA TRP A 13 4.17 -10.01 13.02
C TRP A 13 2.89 -9.17 12.79
N PRO A 14 2.18 -8.77 13.88
CA PRO A 14 0.99 -7.94 13.78
C PRO A 14 1.27 -6.59 13.13
N CYS A 15 0.60 -6.32 11.99
CA CYS A 15 0.61 -5.05 11.29
C CYS A 15 -0.68 -4.27 11.58
N TRP A 16 -0.74 -3.01 11.14
CA TRP A 16 -1.81 -2.07 11.40
C TRP A 16 -3.24 -2.62 11.23
N PRO A 17 -3.58 -3.50 10.24
CA PRO A 17 -4.96 -3.99 10.13
C PRO A 17 -5.41 -4.83 11.33
N LYS A 18 -4.45 -5.43 12.06
CA LYS A 18 -4.75 -6.20 13.27
C LYS A 18 -5.27 -5.31 14.41
N PHE A 19 -4.85 -4.05 14.44
CA PHE A 19 -5.16 -3.11 15.51
C PHE A 19 -6.40 -2.26 15.24
N VAL A 20 -6.81 -2.06 13.98
CA VAL A 20 -7.99 -1.26 13.61
C VAL A 20 -9.26 -1.67 14.36
N PRO A 21 -9.60 -2.96 14.54
CA PRO A 21 -10.78 -3.36 15.30
C PRO A 21 -10.78 -2.90 16.76
N TRP A 22 -9.61 -2.67 17.36
CA TRP A 22 -9.51 -2.23 18.76
C TRP A 22 -9.98 -0.79 18.97
N PHE A 23 -9.92 0.03 17.92
CA PHE A 23 -10.28 1.45 17.95
C PHE A 23 -11.60 1.75 17.24
N ASN A 24 -12.11 0.82 16.44
CA ASN A 24 -13.34 1.00 15.65
C ASN A 24 -14.42 -0.03 16.02
N GLY A 25 -14.71 -0.22 17.29
CA GLY A 25 -15.90 -0.92 17.75
C GLY A 25 -16.01 -2.40 17.34
N ASN A 26 -14.90 -3.14 17.32
CA ASN A 26 -14.87 -4.58 16.98
C ASN A 26 -15.34 -4.94 15.56
N ILE A 27 -15.11 -4.09 14.58
CA ILE A 27 -15.36 -4.40 13.18
C ILE A 27 -14.61 -5.65 12.73
N ARG A 28 -15.20 -6.42 11.83
CA ARG A 28 -14.49 -7.52 11.18
C ARG A 28 -13.53 -6.97 10.13
N MET A 29 -12.22 -7.06 10.37
CA MET A 29 -11.17 -6.69 9.44
C MET A 29 -10.70 -7.91 8.64
N ILE A 30 -10.79 -7.87 7.32
CA ILE A 30 -10.21 -8.85 6.40
C ILE A 30 -8.91 -8.27 5.86
N ASN A 31 -7.77 -8.83 6.28
CA ASN A 31 -6.47 -8.39 5.79
C ASN A 31 -6.11 -9.17 4.50
N LYS A 32 -6.12 -8.45 3.38
CA LYS A 32 -5.73 -8.91 2.03
C LYS A 32 -4.33 -8.41 1.63
N GLY A 33 -3.60 -7.78 2.54
CA GLY A 33 -2.21 -7.39 2.30
C GLY A 33 -1.33 -8.59 1.96
N ARG A 34 -0.30 -8.37 1.13
CA ARG A 34 0.65 -9.41 0.71
C ARG A 34 2.06 -8.84 0.66
N SER A 35 2.99 -9.51 1.34
CA SER A 35 4.41 -9.16 1.26
C SER A 35 4.89 -9.15 -0.19
N GLY A 36 5.70 -8.18 -0.55
CA GLY A 36 6.25 -8.04 -1.90
C GLY A 36 5.33 -7.38 -2.93
N SER A 37 4.05 -7.16 -2.66
CA SER A 37 3.15 -6.51 -3.64
C SER A 37 3.63 -5.13 -4.04
N GLY A 38 3.55 -4.82 -5.33
CA GLY A 38 3.66 -3.49 -5.89
C GLY A 38 2.29 -2.83 -6.05
N ASN A 39 2.28 -1.62 -6.57
CA ASN A 39 1.08 -0.79 -6.62
C ASN A 39 0.05 -1.28 -7.65
N GLU A 40 0.48 -1.95 -8.72
CA GLU A 40 -0.45 -2.58 -9.67
C GLU A 40 -1.25 -3.70 -9.02
N THR A 41 -0.57 -4.60 -8.30
CA THR A 41 -1.23 -5.69 -7.57
C THR A 41 -2.15 -5.18 -6.48
N ILE A 42 -1.72 -4.16 -5.72
CA ILE A 42 -2.55 -3.53 -4.67
C ILE A 42 -3.83 -2.97 -5.28
N SER A 43 -3.73 -2.21 -6.38
CA SER A 43 -4.88 -1.66 -7.12
C SER A 43 -5.84 -2.76 -7.60
N ARG A 44 -5.30 -3.80 -8.26
CA ARG A 44 -6.12 -4.93 -8.76
C ARG A 44 -6.81 -5.68 -7.64
N ALA A 45 -6.10 -5.97 -6.55
CA ALA A 45 -6.66 -6.66 -5.39
C ALA A 45 -7.79 -5.85 -4.73
N ALA A 46 -7.63 -4.52 -4.64
CA ALA A 46 -8.68 -3.63 -4.14
C ALA A 46 -9.91 -3.64 -5.04
N ILE A 47 -9.72 -3.48 -6.36
CA ILE A 47 -10.79 -3.51 -7.36
C ILE A 47 -11.50 -4.88 -7.38
N ASN A 48 -10.75 -5.99 -7.34
CA ASN A 48 -11.32 -7.34 -7.29
C ASN A 48 -12.15 -7.56 -6.02
N SER A 49 -11.67 -7.08 -4.88
CA SER A 49 -12.45 -7.14 -3.65
C SER A 49 -13.75 -6.35 -3.76
N ALA A 50 -13.70 -5.16 -4.38
CA ALA A 50 -14.88 -4.33 -4.62
C ALA A 50 -15.87 -4.93 -5.63
N MET A 51 -15.40 -5.82 -6.53
CA MET A 51 -16.27 -6.58 -7.44
C MET A 51 -16.90 -7.81 -6.78
N LYS A 52 -16.15 -8.51 -5.91
CA LYS A 52 -16.57 -9.80 -5.34
C LYS A 52 -17.41 -9.67 -4.06
N HIS A 53 -17.38 -8.53 -3.40
CA HIS A 53 -18.09 -8.32 -2.14
C HIS A 53 -19.15 -7.23 -2.29
N ASP A 54 -20.41 -7.58 -2.11
CA ASP A 54 -21.53 -6.65 -2.25
C ASP A 54 -21.64 -5.62 -1.13
N MET A 55 -21.13 -5.98 0.06
CA MET A 55 -21.17 -5.10 1.25
C MET A 55 -19.77 -4.91 1.82
N ILE A 56 -19.11 -3.81 1.43
CA ILE A 56 -17.88 -3.36 2.02
C ILE A 56 -18.16 -2.05 2.75
N GLU A 57 -18.10 -2.09 4.08
CA GLU A 57 -18.31 -0.91 4.91
C GLU A 57 -17.21 0.12 4.72
N HIS A 58 -15.96 -0.33 4.62
CA HIS A 58 -14.81 0.52 4.41
C HIS A 58 -13.63 -0.27 3.83
N MET A 59 -12.83 0.37 2.98
CA MET A 59 -11.61 -0.21 2.44
C MET A 59 -10.40 0.65 2.81
N TYR A 60 -9.41 0.05 3.46
CA TYR A 60 -8.12 0.67 3.74
C TYR A 60 -7.07 0.18 2.76
N ILE A 61 -6.35 1.09 2.11
CA ILE A 61 -5.35 0.77 1.09
C ILE A 61 -4.03 1.45 1.46
N MET A 62 -2.97 0.66 1.67
CA MET A 62 -1.63 1.17 1.87
C MET A 62 -0.79 0.94 0.62
N TRP A 63 -0.43 2.02 -0.05
CA TRP A 63 0.39 1.98 -1.25
C TRP A 63 1.85 1.67 -0.93
N SER A 64 2.50 0.92 -1.82
CA SER A 64 3.89 0.50 -1.73
C SER A 64 4.83 1.48 -2.43
N GLY A 65 6.14 1.21 -2.39
CA GLY A 65 7.13 1.98 -3.14
C GLY A 65 6.90 1.91 -4.65
N THR A 66 7.40 2.91 -5.35
CA THR A 66 7.33 3.01 -6.81
C THR A 66 8.34 2.11 -7.52
N ASP A 67 9.29 1.54 -6.79
CA ASP A 67 10.39 0.71 -7.29
C ASP A 67 9.98 -0.71 -7.69
N ARG A 68 8.72 -1.09 -7.49
CA ARG A 68 8.21 -2.44 -7.72
C ARG A 68 7.55 -2.54 -9.08
N TYR A 69 8.10 -3.40 -9.92
CA TYR A 69 7.54 -3.74 -11.21
C TYR A 69 6.88 -5.12 -11.18
N GLU A 70 5.69 -5.21 -11.73
CA GLU A 70 4.89 -6.42 -11.67
C GLU A 70 4.62 -6.93 -13.09
N VAL A 71 4.81 -8.24 -13.26
CA VAL A 71 4.56 -8.94 -14.52
C VAL A 71 3.70 -10.17 -14.27
N ILE A 72 2.82 -10.47 -15.24
CA ILE A 72 2.10 -11.73 -15.26
C ILE A 72 3.06 -12.82 -15.74
N THR A 73 3.21 -13.87 -14.95
CA THR A 73 3.99 -15.05 -15.34
C THR A 73 3.04 -16.17 -15.77
N LYS A 74 3.37 -16.82 -16.88
CA LYS A 74 2.58 -17.97 -17.39
C LYS A 74 2.77 -19.24 -16.58
N ASP A 75 3.94 -19.39 -15.98
CA ASP A 75 4.31 -20.60 -15.28
C ASP A 75 3.88 -20.50 -13.82
N ARG A 76 3.06 -21.42 -13.39
CA ARG A 76 2.96 -21.78 -11.98
C ARG A 76 4.30 -22.37 -11.60
N ILE A 77 5.26 -21.53 -11.27
CA ILE A 77 6.47 -22.03 -10.64
C ILE A 77 6.01 -22.52 -9.27
N ALA A 78 5.91 -23.83 -9.18
CA ALA A 78 5.66 -24.54 -7.95
C ALA A 78 6.84 -24.35 -7.00
N ASP A 79 6.97 -23.17 -6.43
CA ASP A 79 7.95 -22.85 -5.38
C ASP A 79 7.45 -23.29 -3.99
N GLU A 80 6.38 -24.09 -3.96
CA GLU A 80 5.97 -24.81 -2.75
C GLU A 80 7.03 -25.78 -2.23
N ARG A 81 8.03 -26.14 -3.08
CA ARG A 81 9.08 -27.12 -2.73
C ARG A 81 10.21 -26.58 -1.89
N GLU A 82 10.41 -25.26 -1.81
CA GLU A 82 11.60 -24.71 -1.15
C GLU A 82 11.31 -23.88 0.10
N GLY A 83 10.06 -23.75 0.55
CA GLY A 83 9.72 -22.98 1.78
C GLY A 83 10.06 -21.50 1.71
N ARG A 84 10.38 -20.98 0.52
CA ARG A 84 10.66 -19.56 0.32
C ARG A 84 9.35 -18.79 0.23
N ALA A 85 9.28 -17.65 0.89
CA ALA A 85 8.16 -16.73 0.76
C ALA A 85 7.93 -16.44 -0.74
N THR A 86 6.82 -16.93 -1.28
CA THR A 86 6.49 -16.74 -2.68
C THR A 86 6.21 -15.26 -2.90
N TYR A 87 7.03 -14.61 -3.69
CA TYR A 87 6.84 -13.23 -4.14
C TYR A 87 5.76 -13.14 -5.24
N TYR A 88 4.94 -14.18 -5.35
CA TYR A 88 3.88 -14.29 -6.33
C TYR A 88 2.55 -13.92 -5.67
N VAL A 89 1.89 -12.96 -6.27
CA VAL A 89 0.55 -12.58 -5.86
C VAL A 89 -0.44 -13.37 -6.71
N TRP A 90 -1.22 -14.22 -6.06
CA TRP A 90 -2.32 -14.91 -6.70
C TRP A 90 -3.52 -13.97 -6.76
N ASP A 91 -3.92 -13.57 -7.94
CA ASP A 91 -5.31 -13.31 -8.24
C ASP A 91 -5.92 -14.62 -8.72
N ASP A 92 -7.22 -14.85 -8.55
CA ASP A 92 -7.85 -16.16 -8.77
C ASP A 92 -7.53 -16.78 -10.14
N ASP A 93 -7.12 -15.95 -11.12
CA ASP A 93 -6.87 -16.37 -12.50
C ASP A 93 -5.45 -16.11 -13.02
N CYS A 94 -4.59 -15.37 -12.30
CA CYS A 94 -3.27 -14.97 -12.78
C CYS A 94 -2.22 -15.05 -11.69
N GLN A 95 -1.02 -15.48 -12.06
CA GLN A 95 0.16 -15.41 -11.22
C GLN A 95 0.95 -14.15 -11.55
N TRP A 96 1.23 -13.34 -10.52
CA TRP A 96 2.01 -12.14 -10.62
C TRP A 96 3.38 -12.32 -10.00
N SER A 97 4.42 -11.89 -10.68
CA SER A 97 5.76 -11.77 -10.13
C SER A 97 6.07 -10.29 -9.94
N THR A 98 6.49 -9.93 -8.74
CA THR A 98 6.94 -8.55 -8.43
C THR A 98 8.46 -8.52 -8.43
N TRP A 99 9.05 -7.65 -9.24
CA TRP A 99 10.49 -7.45 -9.33
C TRP A 99 10.89 -6.18 -8.60
N TYR A 100 11.83 -6.29 -7.66
CA TYR A 100 12.35 -5.20 -6.83
C TYR A 100 13.78 -5.49 -6.35
N GLY A 101 14.46 -4.51 -5.75
CA GLY A 101 15.89 -4.58 -5.38
C GLY A 101 16.30 -5.73 -4.47
N GLY A 102 15.39 -6.32 -3.71
CA GLY A 102 15.62 -7.48 -2.85
C GLY A 102 15.15 -8.81 -3.42
N HIS A 103 14.80 -8.87 -4.72
CA HIS A 103 14.27 -10.09 -5.32
C HIS A 103 15.32 -11.22 -5.34
N PRO A 104 14.94 -12.48 -5.01
CA PRO A 104 15.87 -13.61 -4.99
C PRO A 104 16.52 -13.91 -6.35
N GLU A 105 15.80 -13.65 -7.44
CA GLU A 105 16.33 -13.80 -8.81
C GLU A 105 17.09 -12.53 -9.23
N LYS A 106 18.27 -12.33 -8.68
CA LYS A 106 19.08 -11.12 -8.88
C LYS A 106 19.33 -10.79 -10.35
N ASP A 107 19.60 -11.81 -11.17
CA ASP A 107 19.90 -11.63 -12.61
C ASP A 107 18.71 -11.04 -13.38
N LYS A 108 17.50 -11.51 -13.11
CA LYS A 108 16.28 -10.98 -13.73
C LYS A 108 16.01 -9.54 -13.29
N HIS A 109 16.20 -9.27 -12.00
CA HIS A 109 16.03 -7.93 -11.47
C HIS A 109 17.07 -6.95 -12.02
N GLU A 110 18.34 -7.37 -12.12
CA GLU A 110 19.41 -6.56 -12.69
C GLU A 110 19.18 -6.26 -14.17
N TYR A 111 18.74 -7.26 -14.95
CA TYR A 111 18.37 -7.09 -16.35
C TYR A 111 17.22 -6.07 -16.50
N TYR A 112 16.18 -6.21 -15.69
CA TYR A 112 15.08 -5.26 -15.68
C TYR A 112 15.56 -3.84 -15.36
N ARG A 113 16.34 -3.67 -14.29
CA ARG A 113 16.89 -2.36 -13.91
C ARG A 113 17.71 -1.72 -15.01
N ARG A 114 18.52 -2.49 -15.70
CA ARG A 114 19.41 -1.97 -16.76
C ARG A 114 18.66 -1.56 -18.01
N HIS A 115 17.60 -2.25 -18.38
CA HIS A 115 17.01 -2.15 -19.71
C HIS A 115 15.60 -1.55 -19.73
N PHE A 116 14.87 -1.65 -18.64
CA PHE A 116 13.44 -1.28 -18.62
C PHE A 116 13.05 -0.35 -17.47
N TRP A 117 13.87 -0.28 -16.42
CA TRP A 117 13.50 0.53 -15.28
C TRP A 117 13.68 2.02 -15.59
N ASN A 118 12.62 2.77 -15.40
CA ASN A 118 12.60 4.21 -15.46
C ASN A 118 11.80 4.72 -14.25
N GLU A 119 12.43 5.55 -13.45
CA GLU A 119 11.83 6.03 -12.20
C GLU A 119 10.58 6.90 -12.45
N GLU A 120 10.62 7.74 -13.47
CA GLU A 120 9.49 8.59 -13.87
C GLU A 120 8.29 7.74 -14.28
N HIS A 121 8.54 6.73 -15.13
CA HIS A 121 7.51 5.82 -15.57
C HIS A 121 6.87 5.04 -14.40
N GLN A 122 7.67 4.58 -13.43
CA GLN A 122 7.14 3.86 -12.27
C GLN A 122 6.31 4.78 -11.36
N TYR A 123 6.72 6.03 -11.23
CA TYR A 123 5.95 7.03 -10.49
C TYR A 123 4.63 7.33 -11.19
N TYR A 124 4.67 7.61 -12.50
CA TYR A 124 3.47 7.84 -13.32
C TYR A 124 2.47 6.68 -13.21
N ARG A 125 2.96 5.43 -13.37
CA ARG A 125 2.13 4.23 -13.18
C ARG A 125 1.52 4.15 -11.77
N THR A 126 2.26 4.54 -10.76
CA THR A 126 1.73 4.55 -9.37
C THR A 126 0.55 5.53 -9.26
N LEU A 127 0.66 6.73 -9.82
CA LEU A 127 -0.45 7.68 -9.86
C LEU A 127 -1.66 7.14 -10.64
N GLU A 128 -1.43 6.48 -11.79
CA GLU A 128 -2.51 5.81 -12.55
C GLU A 128 -3.22 4.74 -11.70
N HIS A 129 -2.46 3.94 -10.95
CA HIS A 129 -3.05 2.91 -10.09
C HIS A 129 -3.88 3.51 -8.95
N ILE A 130 -3.41 4.57 -8.33
CA ILE A 130 -4.13 5.31 -7.29
C ILE A 130 -5.43 5.87 -7.89
N HIS A 131 -5.33 6.66 -8.95
CA HIS A 131 -6.46 7.32 -9.59
C HIS A 131 -7.51 6.32 -10.08
N ARG A 132 -7.10 5.26 -10.80
CA ARG A 132 -8.00 4.19 -11.25
C ARG A 132 -8.73 3.53 -10.08
N THR A 133 -8.04 3.30 -8.98
CA THR A 133 -8.64 2.69 -7.80
C THR A 133 -9.68 3.60 -7.17
N GLN A 134 -9.39 4.89 -7.03
CA GLN A 134 -10.35 5.89 -6.54
C GLN A 134 -11.60 5.92 -7.40
N LEU A 135 -11.45 6.11 -8.73
CA LEU A 135 -12.58 6.14 -9.66
C LEU A 135 -13.47 4.90 -9.55
N PHE A 136 -12.86 3.71 -9.37
CA PHE A 136 -13.63 2.47 -9.25
C PHE A 136 -14.39 2.40 -7.93
N LEU A 137 -13.75 2.75 -6.81
CA LEU A 137 -14.37 2.72 -5.48
C LEU A 137 -15.47 3.78 -5.36
N ASP A 138 -15.25 4.97 -5.89
CA ASP A 138 -16.25 6.05 -5.94
C ASP A 138 -17.47 5.63 -6.76
N LYS A 139 -17.26 5.04 -7.94
CA LYS A 139 -18.35 4.49 -8.76
C LYS A 139 -19.15 3.42 -8.02
N LYS A 140 -18.49 2.61 -7.20
CA LYS A 140 -19.12 1.59 -6.36
C LYS A 140 -19.70 2.15 -5.06
N ARG A 141 -19.44 3.42 -4.74
CA ARG A 141 -19.81 4.07 -3.48
C ARG A 141 -19.27 3.34 -2.24
N ILE A 142 -18.09 2.77 -2.36
CA ILE A 142 -17.40 2.09 -1.26
C ILE A 142 -16.57 3.15 -0.52
N PRO A 143 -16.81 3.41 0.77
CA PRO A 143 -15.96 4.28 1.56
C PRO A 143 -14.54 3.73 1.64
N TYR A 144 -13.53 4.58 1.48
CA TYR A 144 -12.14 4.14 1.54
C TYR A 144 -11.22 5.20 2.14
N THR A 145 -10.11 4.73 2.66
CA THR A 145 -8.99 5.53 3.13
C THR A 145 -7.71 4.97 2.55
N MET A 146 -6.89 5.85 2.01
CA MET A 146 -5.59 5.51 1.44
C MET A 146 -4.46 5.96 2.35
N MET A 147 -3.35 5.25 2.30
CA MET A 147 -2.13 5.53 3.05
C MET A 147 -0.93 5.18 2.17
N ILE A 148 0.22 5.75 2.48
CA ILE A 148 1.49 5.38 1.88
C ILE A 148 2.39 4.73 2.93
N PHE A 149 3.23 3.77 2.50
CA PHE A 149 4.18 3.22 3.44
C PHE A 149 5.35 4.18 3.70
N ASN A 150 5.76 4.96 2.70
CA ASN A 150 6.78 6.01 2.80
C ASN A 150 6.51 7.16 1.80
N ASN A 151 7.27 8.26 1.93
CA ASN A 151 7.08 9.47 1.13
C ASN A 151 7.59 9.39 -0.32
N TYR A 152 8.25 8.30 -0.74
CA TYR A 152 8.69 8.12 -2.13
C TYR A 152 7.54 8.06 -3.15
N VAL A 153 6.31 7.84 -2.67
CA VAL A 153 5.10 7.90 -3.51
C VAL A 153 4.72 9.34 -3.88
N LEU A 154 5.30 10.34 -3.20
CA LEU A 154 4.96 11.74 -3.38
C LEU A 154 6.20 12.55 -3.74
N ARG A 155 6.18 13.18 -4.89
CA ARG A 155 7.26 14.06 -5.36
C ARG A 155 6.83 15.51 -5.35
N ASP A 156 7.78 16.39 -5.15
CA ASP A 156 7.55 17.84 -5.22
C ASP A 156 7.72 18.37 -6.66
N ASN A 157 8.39 17.61 -7.53
CA ASN A 157 8.64 17.97 -8.92
C ASN A 157 8.06 16.92 -9.86
N TYR A 158 7.34 17.38 -10.88
CA TYR A 158 6.78 16.56 -11.93
C TYR A 158 7.65 16.63 -13.18
N TYR A 159 7.78 15.50 -13.90
CA TYR A 159 8.59 15.41 -15.11
C TYR A 159 7.80 15.83 -16.37
N SER A 160 6.47 15.80 -16.31
CA SER A 160 5.61 16.17 -17.43
C SER A 160 4.31 16.82 -16.98
N GLU A 161 3.67 17.58 -17.91
CA GLU A 161 2.33 18.14 -17.69
C GLU A 161 1.30 17.05 -17.40
N SER A 162 1.37 15.92 -18.12
CA SER A 162 0.46 14.77 -17.92
C SER A 162 0.59 14.17 -16.52
N GLU A 163 1.80 14.10 -15.98
CA GLU A 163 2.03 13.63 -14.62
C GLU A 163 1.42 14.59 -13.59
N GLN A 164 1.62 15.88 -13.77
CA GLN A 164 1.02 16.89 -12.92
C GLN A 164 -0.51 16.89 -13.00
N GLU A 165 -1.06 16.76 -14.19
CA GLU A 165 -2.51 16.66 -14.40
C GLU A 165 -3.08 15.42 -13.70
N LEU A 166 -2.44 14.26 -13.86
CA LEU A 166 -2.85 13.03 -13.18
C LEU A 166 -2.78 13.17 -11.66
N TYR A 167 -1.70 13.76 -11.14
CA TYR A 167 -1.55 14.04 -9.71
C TYR A 167 -2.67 14.94 -9.19
N ASN A 168 -3.04 15.98 -9.92
CA ASN A 168 -4.09 16.92 -9.55
C ASN A 168 -5.50 16.29 -9.61
N ASN A 169 -5.69 15.21 -10.37
CA ASN A 169 -6.94 14.46 -10.44
C ASN A 169 -7.11 13.42 -9.33
N ILE A 170 -6.07 13.16 -8.52
CA ILE A 170 -6.18 12.30 -7.35
C ILE A 170 -6.82 13.07 -6.19
N ASP A 171 -7.83 12.47 -5.58
CA ASP A 171 -8.42 13.00 -4.34
C ASP A 171 -7.50 12.69 -3.14
N TRP A 172 -6.62 13.62 -2.84
CA TRP A 172 -5.68 13.51 -1.72
C TRP A 172 -6.37 13.65 -0.35
N THR A 173 -7.61 14.10 -0.27
CA THR A 173 -8.39 14.15 0.97
C THR A 173 -8.74 12.75 1.50
N LYS A 174 -8.64 11.74 0.65
CA LYS A 174 -8.80 10.32 1.01
C LYS A 174 -7.54 9.70 1.62
N PHE A 175 -6.46 10.47 1.74
CA PHE A 175 -5.19 9.97 2.26
C PHE A 175 -4.97 10.39 3.70
N LEU A 176 -4.45 9.46 4.49
CA LEU A 176 -3.88 9.74 5.80
C LEU A 176 -2.36 9.82 5.68
N PHE A 177 -1.81 10.94 6.15
CA PHE A 177 -0.39 11.22 6.16
C PHE A 177 0.10 11.50 7.57
N TYR A 178 1.37 11.25 7.80
CA TYR A 178 2.10 11.69 8.98
C TYR A 178 2.92 12.95 8.65
N LYS A 179 2.85 14.00 9.48
CA LYS A 179 3.62 15.25 9.34
C LYS A 179 3.73 15.73 7.88
N GLY A 180 2.63 16.15 7.31
CA GLY A 180 2.56 16.60 5.93
C GLY A 180 2.34 15.44 4.97
N ARG A 181 3.39 14.89 4.34
CA ARG A 181 3.27 13.85 3.30
C ARG A 181 4.08 12.59 3.60
N LYS A 182 4.34 12.30 4.89
CA LYS A 182 5.09 11.12 5.32
C LYS A 182 4.17 9.91 5.53
N GLY A 183 4.73 8.71 5.43
CA GLY A 183 4.01 7.45 5.61
C GLY A 183 4.33 6.76 6.92
N LEU A 184 3.91 5.49 7.00
CA LEU A 184 4.12 4.65 8.17
C LEU A 184 5.60 4.41 8.48
N TRP A 185 6.45 4.31 7.45
CA TRP A 185 7.88 4.08 7.66
C TRP A 185 8.54 5.26 8.37
N GLU A 186 8.29 6.49 7.90
CA GLU A 186 8.82 7.70 8.54
C GLU A 186 8.23 7.90 9.94
N PHE A 187 6.96 7.55 10.13
CA PHE A 187 6.36 7.57 11.48
C PHE A 187 7.09 6.62 12.43
N ALA A 188 7.42 5.40 11.97
CA ALA A 188 8.12 4.42 12.78
C ALA A 188 9.57 4.81 13.04
N GLU A 189 10.29 5.36 12.04
CA GLU A 189 11.65 5.85 12.21
C GLU A 189 11.72 7.05 13.18
N ASP A 190 10.77 7.98 13.09
CA ASP A 190 10.76 9.18 13.95
C ASP A 190 10.43 8.85 15.41
N ASN A 191 9.67 7.78 15.71
CA ASN A 191 9.09 7.56 17.04
C ASN A 191 9.44 6.20 17.68
N TYR A 192 9.88 5.19 16.91
CA TYR A 192 10.01 3.79 17.35
C TYR A 192 11.27 3.11 16.82
N LYS A 193 12.29 3.87 16.45
CA LYS A 193 13.52 3.36 15.85
C LYS A 193 14.26 2.37 16.75
N GLU A 194 14.23 2.60 18.03
CA GLU A 194 14.86 1.75 19.05
C GLU A 194 14.22 0.37 19.19
N TYR A 195 13.01 0.18 18.69
CA TYR A 195 12.28 -1.10 18.73
C TYR A 195 12.49 -1.95 17.47
N TYR A 196 13.25 -1.47 16.49
CA TYR A 196 13.56 -2.27 15.30
C TYR A 196 14.45 -3.46 15.64
N ILE A 197 14.12 -4.61 15.05
CA ILE A 197 14.98 -5.79 15.14
C ILE A 197 16.22 -5.55 14.29
N PRO A 198 17.45 -5.77 14.80
CA PRO A 198 18.67 -5.59 14.02
C PRO A 198 18.64 -6.35 12.71
N GLY A 199 18.89 -5.65 11.60
CA GLY A 199 18.85 -6.19 10.25
C GLY A 199 17.46 -6.25 9.60
N GLU A 200 16.41 -5.81 10.30
CA GLU A 200 15.04 -5.76 9.79
C GLU A 200 14.67 -4.33 9.40
N SER A 201 14.03 -4.18 8.25
CA SER A 201 13.60 -2.87 7.73
C SER A 201 12.11 -2.58 7.89
N HIS A 202 11.36 -3.55 8.45
CA HIS A 202 9.92 -3.38 8.64
C HIS A 202 9.61 -2.78 10.00
N PRO A 203 8.66 -1.85 10.10
CA PRO A 203 8.24 -1.26 11.36
C PRO A 203 7.82 -2.32 12.38
N PRO A 204 8.22 -2.17 13.64
CA PRO A 204 7.84 -3.09 14.71
C PRO A 204 6.34 -3.00 15.02
N PRO A 205 5.73 -4.03 15.65
CA PRO A 205 4.30 -4.04 15.99
C PRO A 205 3.83 -2.82 16.78
N ILE A 206 4.67 -2.27 17.65
CA ILE A 206 4.36 -1.08 18.44
C ILE A 206 4.14 0.15 17.55
N ALA A 207 4.93 0.32 16.48
CA ALA A 207 4.73 1.41 15.52
C ALA A 207 3.41 1.25 14.75
N HIS A 208 3.05 0.04 14.36
CA HIS A 208 1.75 -0.24 13.71
C HIS A 208 0.57 0.04 14.64
N TYR A 209 0.68 -0.30 15.94
CA TYR A 209 -0.35 0.00 16.92
C TYR A 209 -0.57 1.51 17.06
N HIS A 210 0.51 2.26 17.24
CA HIS A 210 0.43 3.72 17.38
C HIS A 210 0.07 4.43 16.08
N TRP A 211 0.43 3.89 14.91
CA TRP A 211 -0.07 4.39 13.64
C TRP A 211 -1.60 4.38 13.60
N VAL A 212 -2.20 3.26 14.01
CA VAL A 212 -3.67 3.17 14.08
C VAL A 212 -4.22 4.14 15.10
N LYS A 213 -3.69 4.14 16.32
CA LYS A 213 -4.16 4.97 17.42
C LYS A 213 -4.04 6.46 17.10
N ASP A 214 -2.83 6.89 16.70
CA ASP A 214 -2.46 8.31 16.70
C ASP A 214 -2.67 8.97 15.31
N ILE A 215 -2.71 8.19 14.22
CA ILE A 215 -2.85 8.70 12.85
C ILE A 215 -4.23 8.37 12.28
N MET A 216 -4.66 7.09 12.35
CA MET A 216 -5.91 6.71 11.69
C MET A 216 -7.14 7.22 12.44
N PHE A 217 -7.13 7.21 13.79
CA PHE A 217 -8.31 7.58 14.59
C PHE A 217 -8.26 9.00 15.17
N GLN A 218 -7.07 9.55 15.48
CA GLN A 218 -6.98 10.96 15.89
C GLN A 218 -7.18 11.92 14.72
N SER A 219 -6.78 11.54 13.50
CA SER A 219 -7.05 12.37 12.32
C SER A 219 -8.54 12.55 12.04
N GLU A 220 -9.36 11.56 12.36
CA GLU A 220 -10.82 11.69 12.26
C GLU A 220 -11.40 12.70 13.27
N VAL A 221 -10.83 12.78 14.47
CA VAL A 221 -11.23 13.74 15.50
C VAL A 221 -10.85 15.16 15.09
N LEU A 222 -9.64 15.37 14.57
CA LEU A 222 -9.19 16.69 14.12
C LEU A 222 -10.00 17.22 12.93
N CYS A 223 -10.37 16.37 11.98
CA CYS A 223 -11.25 16.76 10.87
C CYS A 223 -12.65 17.16 11.33
N LYS A 224 -13.17 16.52 12.38
CA LYS A 224 -14.49 16.87 12.94
C LYS A 224 -14.47 18.16 13.74
N GLU A 225 -13.38 18.45 14.45
CA GLU A 225 -13.24 19.71 15.19
C GLU A 225 -13.11 20.92 14.26
N ASP A 226 -12.42 20.78 13.13
CA ASP A 226 -12.29 21.84 12.12
C ASP A 226 -13.63 22.16 11.43
N GLU A 227 -14.54 21.20 11.30
CA GLU A 227 -15.88 21.39 10.76
C GLU A 227 -16.81 22.12 11.75
N TYR A 228 -16.59 21.98 13.06
CA TYR A 228 -17.39 22.64 14.09
C TYR A 228 -16.93 24.06 14.41
N ASN A 229 -15.73 24.47 13.97
CA ASN A 229 -15.15 25.79 14.22
C ASN A 229 -15.25 26.73 13.00
N LYS A 230 -16.00 26.37 11.97
CA LYS A 230 -16.40 27.21 10.83
C LYS A 230 -17.89 27.55 10.90
#